data_fdbec2acc3ee26339e64c0226c3e4c82
#
_entry.id   fdbec2acc3ee26339e64c0226c3e4c82
#
_cell.length_a   1.000
_cell.length_b   1.000
_cell.length_c   1.000
_cell.angle_alpha   90.00
_cell.angle_beta   90.00
_cell.angle_gamma   90.00
#
_symmetry.space_group_name_H-M   'P 1'
#
loop_
_entity.id
_entity.type
_entity.pdbx_description
1 polymer ?
#
loop_
_entity_poly.entity_id
_entity_poly.type
_entity_poly.pdbx_seq_one_letter_code
_entity_poly.pdbx_strand_id
1 'polypeptide(L)'
;MRALVIGATGYVGARLVPRLLGADATVRCLVRSPEKLARTGFADRVEVVRGDVLEAVAEACADVDVLYHLVHSMDGPGFAERDREIAEAVADAAARAGVRRIVYLGGLQPADGGNSAHLRSRGEVGEVLLAGPVPAVVLQAGIVVGRGSASFEMIRHVAETVFGGPLALPLPDQAWNRVQPIAIDDVLYWLTAALRLPAGTNRTFDVGGPDAPTYVELLRGYAREAGLARAVTVPVPVAAPRLGARAVGLLTPVDRELAAPLLESMAHELVCREDDLAGLVGEPPGGRTSYPEAVRRALADPGTPGDLPGSGPPEITGRHVVEVDAPVEDLWAVVAGIGGDEGWHTLPGVWAVRQRLDGLIGGVGLRRGRPRRLEPGAALDWWRVEEVEPGRSLLLRAETRMPGTARLRMTAEPTGPGTSRYTQTVTFRPRGLAGRIYWYAQKPAHDLVFGVTARMVAYHAQGRTE
;
A
#
# COMPACT_ATOMS: atom_id res chain seq x y z
N MET A 1 -26.56 -9.55 15.24
CA MET A 1 -26.74 -9.00 13.90
C MET A 1 -25.82 -9.74 12.95
N ARG A 2 -26.35 -10.26 11.82
CA ARG A 2 -25.53 -10.91 10.78
C ARG A 2 -25.28 -9.94 9.62
N ALA A 3 -24.02 -9.67 9.33
CA ALA A 3 -23.58 -8.77 8.27
C ALA A 3 -22.96 -9.58 7.10
N LEU A 4 -23.41 -9.35 5.88
CA LEU A 4 -22.76 -9.84 4.67
C LEU A 4 -21.78 -8.75 4.17
N VAL A 5 -20.53 -9.12 3.92
CA VAL A 5 -19.55 -8.24 3.31
C VAL A 5 -19.14 -8.78 1.93
N ILE A 6 -19.55 -8.07 0.89
CA ILE A 6 -19.11 -8.28 -0.48
C ILE A 6 -17.87 -7.40 -0.72
N GLY A 7 -16.73 -8.02 -1.03
CA GLY A 7 -15.44 -7.30 -1.13
C GLY A 7 -14.58 -7.36 0.14
N ALA A 8 -14.78 -8.37 1.00
CA ALA A 8 -14.06 -8.54 2.26
C ALA A 8 -12.53 -8.66 2.13
N THR A 9 -12.01 -9.06 0.97
CA THR A 9 -10.57 -9.18 0.69
C THR A 9 -9.96 -7.93 0.05
N GLY A 10 -10.77 -6.90 -0.22
CA GLY A 10 -10.32 -5.60 -0.72
C GLY A 10 -9.83 -4.69 0.39
N TYR A 11 -9.29 -3.54 0.02
CA TYR A 11 -8.68 -2.57 0.93
C TYR A 11 -9.58 -2.16 2.12
N VAL A 12 -10.80 -1.73 1.83
CA VAL A 12 -11.77 -1.30 2.85
C VAL A 12 -12.35 -2.52 3.58
N GLY A 13 -12.73 -3.57 2.84
CA GLY A 13 -13.37 -4.76 3.41
C GLY A 13 -12.48 -5.49 4.41
N ALA A 14 -11.20 -5.66 4.10
CA ALA A 14 -10.23 -6.30 5.01
C ALA A 14 -10.04 -5.56 6.34
N ARG A 15 -10.36 -4.26 6.37
CA ARG A 15 -10.32 -3.42 7.57
C ARG A 15 -11.68 -3.30 8.26
N LEU A 16 -12.77 -3.39 7.51
CA LEU A 16 -14.14 -3.34 8.05
C LEU A 16 -14.50 -4.61 8.82
N VAL A 17 -14.18 -5.79 8.27
CA VAL A 17 -14.54 -7.08 8.87
C VAL A 17 -14.08 -7.18 10.34
N PRO A 18 -12.80 -6.89 10.70
CA PRO A 18 -12.38 -6.92 12.09
C PRO A 18 -13.16 -5.96 13.00
N ARG A 19 -13.59 -4.80 12.48
CA ARG A 19 -14.41 -3.84 13.26
C ARG A 19 -15.82 -4.36 13.51
N LEU A 20 -16.43 -5.01 12.52
CA LEU A 20 -17.73 -5.64 12.68
C LEU A 20 -17.68 -6.80 13.69
N LEU A 21 -16.66 -7.63 13.61
CA LEU A 21 -16.42 -8.71 14.58
C LEU A 21 -16.18 -8.17 15.99
N GLY A 22 -15.48 -7.06 16.12
CA GLY A 22 -15.27 -6.37 17.41
C GLY A 22 -16.52 -5.70 17.98
N ALA A 23 -17.57 -5.53 17.17
CA ALA A 23 -18.88 -5.03 17.57
C ALA A 23 -19.92 -6.19 17.71
N ASP A 24 -19.45 -7.40 17.98
CA ASP A 24 -20.27 -8.62 18.20
C ASP A 24 -21.23 -8.96 17.03
N ALA A 25 -20.86 -8.59 15.80
CA ALA A 25 -21.57 -9.02 14.62
C ALA A 25 -21.09 -10.39 14.15
N THR A 26 -22.00 -11.26 13.74
CA THR A 26 -21.66 -12.41 12.90
C THR A 26 -21.40 -11.91 11.48
N VAL A 27 -20.24 -12.20 10.92
CA VAL A 27 -19.86 -11.71 9.61
C VAL A 27 -19.80 -12.86 8.61
N ARG A 28 -20.49 -12.69 7.49
CA ARG A 28 -20.37 -13.55 6.31
C ARG A 28 -19.63 -12.81 5.20
N CYS A 29 -18.71 -13.48 4.53
CA CYS A 29 -17.93 -12.93 3.43
C CYS A 29 -18.26 -13.68 2.13
N LEU A 30 -18.70 -12.96 1.09
CA LEU A 30 -18.78 -13.51 -0.27
C LEU A 30 -17.45 -13.22 -0.96
N VAL A 31 -16.73 -14.28 -1.36
CA VAL A 31 -15.39 -14.17 -1.93
C VAL A 31 -15.18 -15.09 -3.13
N ARG A 32 -14.51 -14.60 -4.16
CA ARG A 32 -14.10 -15.40 -5.33
C ARG A 32 -12.93 -16.33 -5.01
N SER A 33 -12.03 -15.89 -4.14
CA SER A 33 -10.77 -16.57 -3.82
C SER A 33 -10.62 -16.73 -2.31
N PRO A 34 -11.05 -17.86 -1.74
CA PRO A 34 -10.88 -18.15 -0.30
C PRO A 34 -9.42 -18.10 0.16
N GLU A 35 -8.46 -18.36 -0.75
CA GLU A 35 -7.03 -18.31 -0.46
C GLU A 35 -6.56 -16.88 -0.11
N LYS A 36 -7.20 -15.85 -0.67
CA LYS A 36 -6.94 -14.46 -0.29
C LYS A 36 -7.50 -14.16 1.09
N LEU A 37 -8.68 -14.70 1.41
CA LEU A 37 -9.29 -14.55 2.73
C LEU A 37 -8.47 -15.28 3.81
N ALA A 38 -7.94 -16.46 3.52
CA ALA A 38 -7.09 -17.23 4.44
C ALA A 38 -5.81 -16.48 4.90
N ARG A 39 -5.38 -15.48 4.14
CA ARG A 39 -4.25 -14.61 4.51
C ARG A 39 -4.63 -13.48 5.45
N THR A 40 -5.92 -13.27 5.71
CA THR A 40 -6.40 -12.28 6.68
C THR A 40 -6.39 -12.86 8.08
N GLY A 41 -6.13 -12.07 9.09
CA GLY A 41 -6.13 -12.54 10.49
C GLY A 41 -7.53 -12.81 11.08
N PHE A 42 -8.57 -12.90 10.24
CA PHE A 42 -9.96 -13.12 10.66
C PHE A 42 -10.68 -14.25 9.90
N ALA A 43 -9.98 -14.97 9.03
CA ALA A 43 -10.59 -15.95 8.14
C ALA A 43 -11.34 -17.07 8.88
N ASP A 44 -10.84 -17.49 10.02
CA ASP A 44 -11.41 -18.50 10.93
C ASP A 44 -12.59 -17.99 11.79
N ARG A 45 -12.87 -16.69 11.74
CA ARG A 45 -13.88 -15.99 12.53
C ARG A 45 -15.11 -15.56 11.72
N VAL A 46 -15.16 -15.89 10.43
CA VAL A 46 -16.23 -15.49 9.51
C VAL A 46 -16.84 -16.67 8.80
N GLU A 47 -18.12 -16.56 8.43
CA GLU A 47 -18.76 -17.48 7.50
C GLU A 47 -18.30 -17.15 6.06
N VAL A 48 -18.03 -18.16 5.24
CA VAL A 48 -17.53 -17.97 3.87
C VAL A 48 -18.48 -18.57 2.86
N VAL A 49 -18.94 -17.74 1.92
CA VAL A 49 -19.60 -18.18 0.69
C VAL A 49 -18.63 -17.94 -0.47
N ARG A 50 -18.33 -19.01 -1.22
CA ARG A 50 -17.43 -18.96 -2.37
C ARG A 50 -18.21 -18.76 -3.65
N GLY A 51 -17.88 -17.77 -4.44
CA GLY A 51 -18.42 -17.55 -5.77
C GLY A 51 -18.21 -16.16 -6.31
N ASP A 52 -18.54 -15.96 -7.59
CA ASP A 52 -18.73 -14.62 -8.14
C ASP A 52 -20.04 -14.04 -7.59
N VAL A 53 -20.12 -12.70 -7.51
CA VAL A 53 -21.29 -12.03 -6.93
C VAL A 53 -22.57 -12.40 -7.70
N LEU A 54 -22.53 -12.41 -9.03
CA LEU A 54 -23.68 -12.71 -9.87
C LEU A 54 -24.23 -14.14 -9.67
N GLU A 55 -23.36 -15.07 -9.28
CA GLU A 55 -23.72 -16.48 -9.10
C GLU A 55 -24.13 -16.81 -7.66
N ALA A 56 -23.47 -16.21 -6.66
CA ALA A 56 -23.55 -16.65 -5.27
C ALA A 56 -24.21 -15.65 -4.32
N VAL A 57 -24.60 -14.45 -4.77
CA VAL A 57 -25.17 -13.41 -3.89
C VAL A 57 -26.48 -13.84 -3.26
N ALA A 58 -27.31 -14.61 -3.97
CA ALA A 58 -28.58 -15.11 -3.46
C ALA A 58 -28.40 -16.05 -2.26
N GLU A 59 -27.44 -16.98 -2.33
CA GLU A 59 -27.05 -17.85 -1.22
C GLU A 59 -26.44 -17.03 -0.07
N ALA A 60 -25.55 -16.10 -0.42
CA ALA A 60 -24.85 -15.29 0.57
C ALA A 60 -25.80 -14.40 1.40
N CYS A 61 -26.93 -13.96 0.85
CA CYS A 61 -27.91 -13.12 1.53
C CYS A 61 -28.81 -13.87 2.52
N ALA A 62 -28.83 -15.23 2.57
CA ALA A 62 -29.67 -15.96 3.47
C ALA A 62 -29.44 -15.58 4.95
N ASP A 63 -30.52 -15.25 5.68
CA ASP A 63 -30.50 -14.86 7.10
C ASP A 63 -29.58 -13.64 7.41
N VAL A 64 -29.35 -12.74 6.47
CA VAL A 64 -28.52 -11.54 6.62
C VAL A 64 -29.39 -10.35 7.03
N ASP A 65 -28.93 -9.62 8.04
CA ASP A 65 -29.59 -8.38 8.49
C ASP A 65 -29.14 -7.16 7.66
N VAL A 66 -27.84 -7.08 7.38
CA VAL A 66 -27.22 -5.93 6.70
C VAL A 66 -26.20 -6.40 5.67
N LEU A 67 -26.22 -5.79 4.48
CA LEU A 67 -25.30 -6.07 3.40
C LEU A 67 -24.38 -4.87 3.16
N TYR A 68 -23.07 -5.10 3.21
CA TYR A 68 -22.03 -4.13 2.81
C TYR A 68 -21.57 -4.46 1.38
N HIS A 69 -21.83 -3.54 0.45
CA HIS A 69 -21.38 -3.63 -0.93
C HIS A 69 -20.12 -2.79 -1.14
N LEU A 70 -18.95 -3.45 -1.21
CA LEU A 70 -17.62 -2.79 -1.29
C LEU A 70 -16.85 -3.22 -2.56
N VAL A 71 -17.51 -3.86 -3.50
CA VAL A 71 -16.91 -4.29 -4.77
C VAL A 71 -17.21 -3.26 -5.85
N HIS A 72 -16.21 -3.01 -6.66
CA HIS A 72 -16.34 -2.30 -7.92
C HIS A 72 -15.30 -2.86 -8.89
N SER A 73 -15.67 -2.89 -10.16
CA SER A 73 -14.75 -3.26 -11.23
C SER A 73 -13.99 -2.02 -11.68
N MET A 74 -12.66 -2.13 -11.77
CA MET A 74 -11.82 -1.05 -12.27
C MET A 74 -11.13 -1.42 -13.58
N ASP A 75 -11.25 -2.69 -13.99
CA ASP A 75 -10.46 -3.29 -15.05
C ASP A 75 -11.34 -3.70 -16.26
N GLY A 76 -10.90 -3.27 -17.44
CA GLY A 76 -11.36 -3.79 -18.71
C GLY A 76 -12.55 -3.05 -19.33
N PRO A 77 -12.83 -3.30 -20.63
CA PRO A 77 -14.00 -2.77 -21.32
C PRO A 77 -15.28 -3.35 -20.71
N GLY A 78 -16.32 -2.51 -20.55
CA GLY A 78 -17.61 -2.95 -20.02
C GLY A 78 -17.70 -3.01 -18.49
N PHE A 79 -16.75 -2.43 -17.75
CA PHE A 79 -16.77 -2.44 -16.29
C PHE A 79 -18.04 -1.76 -15.71
N ALA A 80 -18.55 -0.73 -16.34
CA ALA A 80 -19.73 0.00 -15.86
C ALA A 80 -21.01 -0.84 -15.98
N GLU A 81 -21.19 -1.56 -17.09
CA GLU A 81 -22.30 -2.50 -17.27
C GLU A 81 -22.23 -3.61 -16.23
N ARG A 82 -21.03 -4.18 -16.01
CA ARG A 82 -20.84 -5.23 -15.02
C ARG A 82 -21.12 -4.74 -13.59
N ASP A 83 -20.66 -3.55 -13.21
CA ASP A 83 -20.94 -2.96 -11.90
C ASP A 83 -22.43 -2.74 -11.69
N ARG A 84 -23.15 -2.32 -12.72
CA ARG A 84 -24.59 -2.16 -12.71
C ARG A 84 -25.33 -3.52 -12.56
N GLU A 85 -24.97 -4.52 -13.36
CA GLU A 85 -25.52 -5.89 -13.24
C GLU A 85 -25.31 -6.46 -11.84
N ILE A 86 -24.14 -6.25 -11.25
CA ILE A 86 -23.84 -6.66 -9.87
C ILE A 86 -24.76 -5.92 -8.88
N ALA A 87 -24.96 -4.62 -9.04
CA ALA A 87 -25.82 -3.84 -8.15
C ALA A 87 -27.28 -4.29 -8.23
N GLU A 88 -27.78 -4.55 -9.44
CA GLU A 88 -29.13 -5.10 -9.67
C GLU A 88 -29.29 -6.47 -9.00
N ALA A 89 -28.34 -7.38 -9.20
CA ALA A 89 -28.34 -8.72 -8.57
C ALA A 89 -28.29 -8.64 -7.04
N VAL A 90 -27.50 -7.71 -6.48
CA VAL A 90 -27.39 -7.45 -5.03
C VAL A 90 -28.72 -6.94 -4.49
N ALA A 91 -29.33 -5.93 -5.13
CA ALA A 91 -30.61 -5.36 -4.69
C ALA A 91 -31.72 -6.42 -4.68
N ASP A 92 -31.82 -7.22 -5.74
CA ASP A 92 -32.79 -8.31 -5.89
C ASP A 92 -32.58 -9.44 -4.87
N ALA A 93 -31.35 -9.89 -4.66
CA ALA A 93 -31.03 -10.92 -3.69
C ALA A 93 -31.32 -10.47 -2.26
N ALA A 94 -30.92 -9.22 -1.92
CA ALA A 94 -31.19 -8.60 -0.62
C ALA A 94 -32.71 -8.52 -0.34
N ALA A 95 -33.50 -8.13 -1.34
CA ALA A 95 -34.96 -8.06 -1.21
C ALA A 95 -35.59 -9.44 -0.95
N ARG A 96 -35.21 -10.43 -1.75
CA ARG A 96 -35.74 -11.81 -1.59
C ARG A 96 -35.39 -12.44 -0.25
N ALA A 97 -34.21 -12.12 0.29
CA ALA A 97 -33.71 -12.62 1.57
C ALA A 97 -34.23 -11.82 2.79
N GLY A 98 -34.93 -10.71 2.58
CA GLY A 98 -35.42 -9.87 3.66
C GLY A 98 -34.31 -9.07 4.39
N VAL A 99 -33.21 -8.77 3.69
CA VAL A 99 -32.14 -7.89 4.21
C VAL A 99 -32.76 -6.54 4.59
N ARG A 100 -32.40 -6.02 5.76
CA ARG A 100 -33.02 -4.79 6.29
C ARG A 100 -32.33 -3.51 5.80
N ARG A 101 -31.06 -3.59 5.39
CA ARG A 101 -30.27 -2.43 4.94
C ARG A 101 -29.14 -2.86 4.03
N ILE A 102 -28.91 -2.08 2.99
CA ILE A 102 -27.71 -2.12 2.18
C ILE A 102 -26.86 -0.91 2.54
N VAL A 103 -25.55 -1.09 2.73
CA VAL A 103 -24.55 -0.01 2.90
C VAL A 103 -23.57 -0.12 1.75
N TYR A 104 -23.49 0.92 0.95
CA TYR A 104 -22.60 1.00 -0.21
C TYR A 104 -21.57 2.12 -0.02
N LEU A 105 -20.32 1.85 -0.35
CA LEU A 105 -19.27 2.86 -0.41
C LEU A 105 -18.99 3.23 -1.86
N GLY A 106 -19.50 4.38 -2.27
CA GLY A 106 -19.29 5.00 -3.58
C GLY A 106 -18.21 6.06 -3.57
N GLY A 107 -18.14 6.82 -4.67
CA GLY A 107 -17.26 7.99 -4.80
C GLY A 107 -18.04 9.30 -4.83
N LEU A 108 -17.43 10.39 -4.31
CA LEU A 108 -17.99 11.74 -4.42
C LEU A 108 -18.27 12.07 -5.89
N GLN A 109 -19.42 12.68 -6.11
CA GLN A 109 -19.85 13.10 -7.44
C GLN A 109 -19.59 14.60 -7.62
N PRO A 110 -19.04 15.04 -8.76
CA PRO A 110 -18.82 16.45 -9.04
C PRO A 110 -20.13 17.24 -9.07
N ALA A 111 -20.10 18.48 -8.57
CA ALA A 111 -21.27 19.36 -8.55
C ALA A 111 -21.67 19.88 -9.94
N ASP A 112 -20.73 19.92 -10.89
CA ASP A 112 -20.92 20.41 -12.26
C ASP A 112 -21.54 19.38 -13.20
N GLY A 113 -21.85 18.17 -12.71
CA GLY A 113 -22.40 17.08 -13.52
C GLY A 113 -21.38 16.45 -14.49
N GLY A 114 -20.17 16.96 -14.57
CA GLY A 114 -19.07 16.38 -15.33
C GLY A 114 -18.52 15.15 -14.59
N ASN A 115 -18.47 14.00 -15.26
CA ASN A 115 -18.02 12.77 -14.61
C ASN A 115 -17.03 12.02 -15.47
N SER A 116 -15.92 11.56 -14.86
CA SER A 116 -15.15 10.47 -15.42
C SER A 116 -16.02 9.21 -15.51
N ALA A 117 -15.72 8.33 -16.47
CA ALA A 117 -16.47 7.06 -16.62
C ALA A 117 -16.52 6.27 -15.29
N HIS A 118 -15.44 6.32 -14.53
CA HIS A 118 -15.32 5.67 -13.24
C HIS A 118 -16.26 6.27 -12.15
N LEU A 119 -16.30 7.60 -12.01
CA LEU A 119 -17.19 8.25 -11.03
C LEU A 119 -18.65 8.06 -11.41
N ARG A 120 -18.97 8.10 -12.71
CA ARG A 120 -20.32 7.83 -13.21
C ARG A 120 -20.79 6.42 -12.85
N SER A 121 -20.00 5.38 -13.15
CA SER A 121 -20.34 4.00 -12.78
C SER A 121 -20.64 3.86 -11.28
N ARG A 122 -19.84 4.50 -10.41
CA ARG A 122 -20.10 4.47 -8.97
C ARG A 122 -21.38 5.20 -8.57
N GLY A 123 -21.73 6.31 -9.25
CA GLY A 123 -23.01 6.99 -9.08
C GLY A 123 -24.18 6.11 -9.48
N GLU A 124 -24.11 5.47 -10.66
CA GLU A 124 -25.13 4.56 -11.18
C GLU A 124 -25.38 3.37 -10.27
N VAL A 125 -24.31 2.75 -9.70
CA VAL A 125 -24.48 1.70 -8.68
C VAL A 125 -25.26 2.20 -7.48
N GLY A 126 -24.95 3.41 -6.97
CA GLY A 126 -25.69 4.02 -5.87
C GLY A 126 -27.15 4.24 -6.21
N GLU A 127 -27.47 4.73 -7.40
CA GLU A 127 -28.83 4.96 -7.89
C GLU A 127 -29.63 3.64 -7.99
N VAL A 128 -29.02 2.58 -8.54
CA VAL A 128 -29.64 1.25 -8.63
C VAL A 128 -30.01 0.73 -7.23
N LEU A 129 -29.09 0.83 -6.28
CA LEU A 129 -29.36 0.35 -4.91
C LEU A 129 -30.45 1.17 -4.21
N LEU A 130 -30.46 2.51 -4.40
CA LEU A 130 -31.49 3.41 -3.84
C LEU A 130 -32.88 3.19 -4.46
N ALA A 131 -32.93 2.80 -5.73
CA ALA A 131 -34.18 2.48 -6.42
C ALA A 131 -34.73 1.09 -6.01
N GLY A 132 -33.92 0.26 -5.38
CA GLY A 132 -34.29 -1.09 -4.94
C GLY A 132 -35.27 -1.07 -3.77
N PRO A 133 -35.93 -2.22 -3.46
CA PRO A 133 -36.91 -2.31 -2.38
C PRO A 133 -36.32 -2.34 -0.97
N VAL A 134 -35.03 -2.57 -0.83
CA VAL A 134 -34.32 -2.55 0.46
C VAL A 134 -33.71 -1.17 0.70
N PRO A 135 -33.95 -0.51 1.85
CA PRO A 135 -33.34 0.78 2.14
C PRO A 135 -31.81 0.75 2.01
N ALA A 136 -31.26 1.63 1.20
CA ALA A 136 -29.83 1.75 0.96
C ALA A 136 -29.25 3.02 1.55
N VAL A 137 -28.09 2.91 2.20
CA VAL A 137 -27.25 4.02 2.64
C VAL A 137 -26.03 4.06 1.73
N VAL A 138 -25.96 5.07 0.87
CA VAL A 138 -24.86 5.30 -0.08
C VAL A 138 -23.90 6.31 0.52
N LEU A 139 -22.70 5.89 0.92
CA LEU A 139 -21.66 6.78 1.40
C LEU A 139 -20.74 7.15 0.23
N GLN A 140 -20.73 8.43 -0.14
CA GLN A 140 -19.86 8.94 -1.21
C GLN A 140 -18.58 9.52 -0.59
N ALA A 141 -17.46 8.84 -0.78
CA ALA A 141 -16.16 9.24 -0.27
C ALA A 141 -15.26 9.78 -1.38
N GLY A 142 -14.43 10.76 -1.05
CA GLY A 142 -13.35 11.22 -1.91
C GLY A 142 -12.15 10.28 -1.87
N ILE A 143 -10.95 10.87 -1.92
CA ILE A 143 -9.69 10.14 -1.81
C ILE A 143 -9.55 9.52 -0.43
N VAL A 144 -9.55 8.19 -0.35
CA VAL A 144 -9.29 7.48 0.92
C VAL A 144 -7.80 7.46 1.21
N VAL A 145 -7.41 8.07 2.32
CA VAL A 145 -6.02 8.19 2.77
C VAL A 145 -5.71 7.07 3.77
N GLY A 146 -4.79 6.22 3.39
CA GLY A 146 -4.28 5.13 4.21
C GLY A 146 -3.38 4.24 3.39
N ARG A 147 -2.39 3.61 4.02
CA ARG A 147 -1.45 2.72 3.35
C ARG A 147 -2.19 1.60 2.61
N GLY A 148 -1.83 1.38 1.37
CA GLY A 148 -2.44 0.34 0.53
C GLY A 148 -3.72 0.76 -0.19
N SER A 149 -4.25 1.94 0.08
CA SER A 149 -5.31 2.53 -0.74
C SER A 149 -4.76 2.94 -2.12
N ALA A 150 -5.43 2.55 -3.20
CA ALA A 150 -5.00 2.89 -4.55
C ALA A 150 -4.81 4.40 -4.76
N SER A 151 -5.74 5.21 -4.26
CA SER A 151 -5.69 6.68 -4.36
C SER A 151 -4.52 7.28 -3.58
N PHE A 152 -4.29 6.79 -2.35
CA PHE A 152 -3.18 7.26 -1.54
C PHE A 152 -1.82 6.83 -2.11
N GLU A 153 -1.70 5.58 -2.57
CA GLU A 153 -0.47 5.08 -3.18
C GLU A 153 -0.09 5.88 -4.42
N MET A 154 -1.08 6.36 -5.19
CA MET A 154 -0.79 7.22 -6.31
C MET A 154 -0.30 8.61 -5.87
N ILE A 155 -0.96 9.25 -4.89
CA ILE A 155 -0.48 10.52 -4.31
C ILE A 155 0.96 10.34 -3.84
N ARG A 156 1.26 9.24 -3.13
CA ARG A 156 2.59 8.90 -2.66
C ARG A 156 3.60 8.83 -3.80
N HIS A 157 3.32 8.00 -4.83
CA HIS A 157 4.25 7.82 -5.95
C HIS A 157 4.49 9.12 -6.73
N VAL A 158 3.42 9.89 -6.99
CA VAL A 158 3.55 11.19 -7.65
C VAL A 158 4.36 12.16 -6.79
N ALA A 159 4.04 12.30 -5.51
CA ALA A 159 4.75 13.19 -4.60
C ALA A 159 6.23 12.80 -4.46
N GLU A 160 6.54 11.51 -4.27
CA GLU A 160 7.92 11.02 -4.19
C GLU A 160 8.70 11.26 -5.48
N THR A 161 8.04 11.21 -6.63
CA THR A 161 8.67 11.50 -7.93
C THR A 161 8.90 13.00 -8.10
N VAL A 162 7.89 13.82 -7.79
CA VAL A 162 7.91 15.27 -7.95
C VAL A 162 8.86 15.94 -6.96
N PHE A 163 8.75 15.60 -5.67
CA PHE A 163 9.47 16.28 -4.59
C PHE A 163 10.76 15.56 -4.17
N GLY A 164 10.99 14.35 -4.67
CA GLY A 164 12.22 13.60 -4.42
C GLY A 164 13.38 13.93 -5.36
N GLY A 165 13.21 14.88 -6.29
CA GLY A 165 14.23 15.28 -7.28
C GLY A 165 14.49 16.79 -7.28
N PRO A 166 15.57 17.23 -7.97
CA PRO A 166 15.96 18.64 -8.05
C PRO A 166 15.14 19.47 -9.06
N LEU A 167 14.21 18.85 -9.75
CA LEU A 167 13.47 19.47 -10.87
C LEU A 167 12.11 20.01 -10.44
N ALA A 168 11.81 21.25 -10.83
CA ALA A 168 10.43 21.74 -10.83
C ALA A 168 9.61 20.95 -11.86
N LEU A 169 8.52 20.32 -11.45
CA LEU A 169 7.63 19.60 -12.38
C LEU A 169 6.46 20.49 -12.78
N PRO A 170 6.18 20.56 -14.09
CA PRO A 170 4.95 21.18 -14.57
C PRO A 170 3.76 20.31 -14.14
N LEU A 171 2.81 20.93 -13.45
CA LEU A 171 1.54 20.30 -13.09
C LEU A 171 0.42 20.84 -13.96
N PRO A 172 -0.55 20.01 -14.40
CA PRO A 172 -1.67 20.48 -15.20
C PRO A 172 -2.57 21.41 -14.37
N ASP A 173 -3.30 22.32 -15.04
CA ASP A 173 -4.20 23.27 -14.36
C ASP A 173 -5.24 22.58 -13.46
N GLN A 174 -5.67 21.37 -13.81
CA GLN A 174 -6.57 20.54 -13.01
C GLN A 174 -6.01 20.16 -11.63
N ALA A 175 -4.69 20.25 -11.45
CA ALA A 175 -4.08 20.00 -10.14
C ALA A 175 -4.43 21.05 -9.07
N TRP A 176 -5.03 22.18 -9.48
CA TRP A 176 -5.57 23.22 -8.58
C TRP A 176 -7.04 23.01 -8.22
N ASN A 177 -7.73 22.02 -8.79
CA ASN A 177 -9.07 21.64 -8.34
C ASN A 177 -9.01 21.11 -6.90
N ARG A 178 -10.09 21.41 -6.16
CA ARG A 178 -10.23 20.99 -4.77
C ARG A 178 -10.73 19.56 -4.67
N VAL A 179 -10.24 18.86 -3.65
CA VAL A 179 -10.69 17.52 -3.33
C VAL A 179 -10.75 17.35 -1.81
N GLN A 180 -11.74 16.63 -1.32
CA GLN A 180 -11.87 16.38 0.11
C GLN A 180 -11.45 14.95 0.45
N PRO A 181 -10.19 14.75 0.91
CA PRO A 181 -9.71 13.44 1.32
C PRO A 181 -10.37 12.99 2.62
N ILE A 182 -10.38 11.68 2.86
CA ILE A 182 -10.88 11.08 4.09
C ILE A 182 -9.92 10.00 4.59
N ALA A 183 -9.62 9.99 5.88
CA ALA A 183 -8.83 8.92 6.49
C ALA A 183 -9.57 7.58 6.45
N ILE A 184 -8.83 6.48 6.26
CA ILE A 184 -9.45 5.14 6.26
C ILE A 184 -10.20 4.85 7.57
N ASP A 185 -9.70 5.29 8.71
CA ASP A 185 -10.36 5.10 10.00
C ASP A 185 -11.72 5.79 10.07
N ASP A 186 -11.84 6.98 9.48
CA ASP A 186 -13.09 7.72 9.41
C ASP A 186 -14.07 7.06 8.44
N VAL A 187 -13.61 6.52 7.30
CA VAL A 187 -14.45 5.70 6.40
C VAL A 187 -15.04 4.50 7.14
N LEU A 188 -14.20 3.79 7.90
CA LEU A 188 -14.64 2.63 8.67
C LEU A 188 -15.62 3.01 9.78
N TYR A 189 -15.41 4.18 10.41
CA TYR A 189 -16.38 4.72 11.36
C TYR A 189 -17.74 4.97 10.69
N TRP A 190 -17.78 5.67 9.55
CA TRP A 190 -19.02 5.98 8.86
C TRP A 190 -19.73 4.72 8.37
N LEU A 191 -19.01 3.72 7.85
CA LEU A 191 -19.58 2.42 7.46
C LEU A 191 -20.25 1.71 8.63
N THR A 192 -19.63 1.72 9.81
CA THR A 192 -20.23 1.11 11.01
C THR A 192 -21.33 1.99 11.62
N ALA A 193 -21.16 3.31 11.59
CA ALA A 193 -22.14 4.26 12.09
C ALA A 193 -23.45 4.27 11.29
N ALA A 194 -23.38 3.94 9.99
CA ALA A 194 -24.57 3.79 9.13
C ALA A 194 -25.60 2.80 9.67
N LEU A 195 -25.19 1.86 10.53
CA LEU A 195 -26.10 0.92 11.20
C LEU A 195 -27.01 1.60 12.24
N ARG A 196 -26.62 2.77 12.75
CA ARG A 196 -27.38 3.52 13.76
C ARG A 196 -28.46 4.43 13.15
N LEU A 197 -28.44 4.60 11.83
CA LEU A 197 -29.47 5.38 11.13
C LEU A 197 -30.84 4.74 11.28
N PRO A 198 -31.95 5.52 11.25
CA PRO A 198 -33.31 4.99 11.24
C PRO A 198 -33.51 3.91 10.17
N ALA A 199 -34.33 2.89 10.45
CA ALA A 199 -34.48 1.71 9.59
C ALA A 199 -34.87 2.05 8.14
N GLY A 200 -35.71 3.07 7.93
CA GLY A 200 -36.16 3.50 6.60
C GLY A 200 -35.23 4.47 5.88
N THR A 201 -34.02 4.75 6.41
CA THR A 201 -33.11 5.68 5.74
C THR A 201 -32.67 5.12 4.39
N ASN A 202 -33.06 5.82 3.32
CA ASN A 202 -32.78 5.45 1.93
C ASN A 202 -32.27 6.70 1.18
N ARG A 203 -30.97 6.99 1.28
CA ARG A 203 -30.35 8.17 0.65
C ARG A 203 -28.84 8.08 0.58
N THR A 204 -28.28 9.01 -0.17
CA THR A 204 -26.84 9.28 -0.27
C THR A 204 -26.40 10.24 0.84
N PHE A 205 -25.17 10.03 1.33
CA PHE A 205 -24.44 10.93 2.22
C PHE A 205 -23.02 11.12 1.68
N ASP A 206 -22.58 12.39 1.64
CA ASP A 206 -21.21 12.72 1.36
C ASP A 206 -20.35 12.53 2.63
N VAL A 207 -19.19 11.90 2.51
CA VAL A 207 -18.28 11.68 3.65
C VAL A 207 -16.87 12.12 3.29
N GLY A 208 -16.31 13.02 4.09
CA GLY A 208 -14.98 13.61 3.90
C GLY A 208 -14.28 13.91 5.21
N GLY A 209 -12.97 14.16 5.13
CA GLY A 209 -12.21 14.73 6.24
C GLY A 209 -12.55 16.21 6.46
N PRO A 210 -11.91 16.87 7.45
CA PRO A 210 -12.14 18.29 7.74
C PRO A 210 -11.51 19.23 6.69
N ASP A 211 -10.56 18.74 5.90
CA ASP A 211 -9.77 19.52 4.96
C ASP A 211 -10.27 19.31 3.52
N ALA A 212 -10.30 20.38 2.72
CA ALA A 212 -10.60 20.31 1.28
C ALA A 212 -9.49 21.00 0.46
N PRO A 213 -8.26 20.45 0.48
CA PRO A 213 -7.12 21.00 -0.25
C PRO A 213 -7.27 20.81 -1.77
N THR A 214 -6.41 21.51 -2.53
CA THR A 214 -6.17 21.20 -3.95
C THR A 214 -5.29 19.95 -4.08
N TYR A 215 -5.27 19.32 -5.25
CA TYR A 215 -4.36 18.18 -5.50
C TYR A 215 -2.89 18.57 -5.32
N VAL A 216 -2.50 19.81 -5.66
CA VAL A 216 -1.15 20.33 -5.38
C VAL A 216 -0.85 20.36 -3.88
N GLU A 217 -1.83 20.80 -3.08
CA GLU A 217 -1.69 20.84 -1.62
C GLU A 217 -1.65 19.44 -1.00
N LEU A 218 -2.38 18.47 -1.57
CA LEU A 218 -2.26 17.06 -1.19
C LEU A 218 -0.84 16.55 -1.40
N LEU A 219 -0.28 16.76 -2.60
CA LEU A 219 1.10 16.34 -2.91
C LEU A 219 2.12 17.00 -1.99
N ARG A 220 1.97 18.32 -1.75
CA ARG A 220 2.86 19.07 -0.83
C ARG A 220 2.70 18.63 0.63
N GLY A 221 1.47 18.35 1.04
CA GLY A 221 1.15 17.81 2.38
C GLY A 221 1.82 16.47 2.60
N TYR A 222 1.68 15.55 1.64
CA TYR A 222 2.39 14.27 1.68
C TYR A 222 3.91 14.47 1.76
N ALA A 223 4.48 15.30 0.89
CA ALA A 223 5.92 15.54 0.84
C ALA A 223 6.46 16.07 2.17
N ARG A 224 5.71 16.95 2.85
CA ARG A 224 6.05 17.49 4.15
C ARG A 224 6.11 16.40 5.22
N GLU A 225 5.06 15.59 5.32
CA GLU A 225 4.95 14.51 6.32
C GLU A 225 5.97 13.38 6.04
N ALA A 226 6.28 13.11 4.77
CA ALA A 226 7.30 12.15 4.36
C ALA A 226 8.75 12.68 4.46
N GLY A 227 8.96 13.94 4.87
CA GLY A 227 10.30 14.55 4.98
C GLY A 227 11.01 14.71 3.64
N LEU A 228 10.29 14.90 2.53
CA LEU A 228 10.85 15.14 1.22
C LEU A 228 11.28 16.60 1.05
N ALA A 229 12.23 16.86 0.14
CA ALA A 229 12.69 18.21 -0.15
C ALA A 229 11.54 19.09 -0.71
N ARG A 230 11.60 20.42 -0.43
CA ARG A 230 10.64 21.36 -1.02
C ARG A 230 10.98 21.56 -2.49
N ALA A 231 10.12 21.06 -3.38
CA ALA A 231 10.19 21.40 -4.81
C ALA A 231 9.28 22.60 -5.12
N VAL A 232 9.74 23.43 -6.04
CA VAL A 232 8.92 24.53 -6.60
C VAL A 232 8.02 23.91 -7.67
N THR A 233 6.71 23.98 -7.47
CA THR A 233 5.74 23.57 -8.48
C THR A 233 5.33 24.76 -9.33
N VAL A 234 5.47 24.66 -10.65
CA VAL A 234 5.07 25.71 -11.61
C VAL A 234 3.83 25.21 -12.37
N PRO A 235 2.73 26.00 -12.41
CA PRO A 235 1.60 25.68 -13.26
C PRO A 235 2.03 25.75 -14.73
N VAL A 236 1.72 24.71 -15.48
CA VAL A 236 1.90 24.72 -16.93
C VAL A 236 0.58 24.34 -17.56
N PRO A 237 0.03 25.19 -18.47
CA PRO A 237 -1.16 24.83 -19.20
C PRO A 237 -0.87 23.62 -20.07
N VAL A 238 -1.26 22.44 -19.60
CA VAL A 238 -1.14 21.20 -20.38
C VAL A 238 -2.46 21.00 -21.10
N ALA A 239 -2.48 21.38 -22.36
CA ALA A 239 -3.65 21.26 -23.22
C ALA A 239 -4.12 19.82 -23.52
N ALA A 240 -3.46 18.79 -22.96
CA ALA A 240 -3.80 17.40 -23.22
C ALA A 240 -3.60 16.52 -21.96
N PRO A 241 -4.70 16.09 -21.29
CA PRO A 241 -4.66 15.16 -20.14
C PRO A 241 -3.91 13.85 -20.46
N ARG A 242 -3.97 13.40 -21.73
CA ARG A 242 -3.29 12.20 -22.21
C ARG A 242 -1.76 12.31 -22.24
N LEU A 243 -1.21 13.52 -22.44
CA LEU A 243 0.24 13.75 -22.36
C LEU A 243 0.73 13.78 -20.91
N GLY A 244 -0.07 14.37 -20.01
CA GLY A 244 0.18 14.31 -18.56
C GLY A 244 0.16 12.88 -18.03
N ALA A 245 -0.81 12.08 -18.44
CA ALA A 245 -0.91 10.66 -18.08
C ALA A 245 0.28 9.82 -18.61
N ARG A 246 0.77 10.13 -19.83
CA ARG A 246 1.97 9.50 -20.39
C ARG A 246 3.24 9.89 -19.62
N ALA A 247 3.35 11.16 -19.24
CA ALA A 247 4.49 11.65 -18.44
C ALA A 247 4.49 11.02 -17.05
N VAL A 248 3.33 10.93 -16.38
CA VAL A 248 3.19 10.24 -15.08
C VAL A 248 3.51 8.75 -15.22
N GLY A 249 2.98 8.07 -16.24
CA GLY A 249 3.25 6.65 -16.49
C GLY A 249 4.69 6.33 -16.90
N LEU A 250 5.46 7.29 -17.44
CA LEU A 250 6.89 7.17 -17.74
C LEU A 250 7.77 7.46 -16.50
N LEU A 251 7.30 8.38 -15.64
CA LEU A 251 8.04 8.87 -14.48
C LEU A 251 7.69 8.14 -13.18
N THR A 252 6.59 7.38 -13.16
CA THR A 252 6.16 6.62 -11.98
C THR A 252 5.92 5.15 -12.34
N PRO A 253 6.15 4.21 -11.41
CA PRO A 253 5.80 2.81 -11.60
C PRO A 253 4.30 2.52 -11.41
N VAL A 254 3.47 3.56 -11.40
CA VAL A 254 2.01 3.41 -11.29
C VAL A 254 1.49 2.84 -12.60
N ASP A 255 0.73 1.75 -12.49
CA ASP A 255 0.11 1.12 -13.64
C ASP A 255 -0.80 2.14 -14.35
N ARG A 256 -0.71 2.19 -15.66
CA ARG A 256 -1.49 3.14 -16.48
C ARG A 256 -3.00 2.96 -16.30
N GLU A 257 -3.42 1.75 -16.02
CA GLU A 257 -4.82 1.41 -15.78
C GLU A 257 -5.36 2.04 -14.48
N LEU A 258 -4.50 2.23 -13.47
CA LEU A 258 -4.84 2.94 -12.22
C LEU A 258 -4.67 4.47 -12.34
N ALA A 259 -3.70 4.94 -13.12
CA ALA A 259 -3.39 6.35 -13.24
C ALA A 259 -4.43 7.13 -14.06
N ALA A 260 -4.98 6.54 -15.13
CA ALA A 260 -5.89 7.22 -16.04
C ALA A 260 -7.21 7.66 -15.37
N PRO A 261 -7.95 6.79 -14.64
CA PRO A 261 -9.20 7.18 -13.97
C PRO A 261 -9.03 8.27 -12.93
N LEU A 262 -7.90 8.30 -12.27
CA LEU A 262 -7.61 9.28 -11.21
C LEU A 262 -7.21 10.63 -11.80
N LEU A 263 -6.47 10.66 -12.90
CA LEU A 263 -6.18 11.88 -13.63
C LEU A 263 -7.45 12.48 -14.28
N GLU A 264 -8.35 11.62 -14.75
CA GLU A 264 -9.67 12.07 -15.23
C GLU A 264 -10.50 12.68 -14.09
N SER A 265 -10.45 12.10 -12.90
CA SER A 265 -11.15 12.63 -11.72
C SER A 265 -10.60 13.97 -11.24
N MET A 266 -9.31 14.28 -11.50
CA MET A 266 -8.74 15.60 -11.21
C MET A 266 -9.35 16.74 -12.04
N ALA A 267 -10.05 16.43 -13.12
CA ALA A 267 -10.69 17.45 -13.96
C ALA A 267 -11.84 18.19 -13.23
N HIS A 268 -12.34 17.64 -12.13
CA HIS A 268 -13.48 18.16 -11.40
C HIS A 268 -13.16 18.40 -9.93
N GLU A 269 -13.87 19.34 -9.30
CA GLU A 269 -13.85 19.47 -7.85
C GLU A 269 -14.66 18.34 -7.20
N LEU A 270 -14.04 17.68 -6.20
CA LEU A 270 -14.64 16.57 -5.46
C LEU A 270 -14.67 16.91 -3.96
N VAL A 271 -15.61 17.75 -3.57
CA VAL A 271 -15.81 18.23 -2.20
C VAL A 271 -17.22 17.85 -1.74
N CYS A 272 -17.39 17.51 -0.48
CA CYS A 272 -18.68 17.20 0.11
C CYS A 272 -19.62 18.41 -0.01
N ARG A 273 -20.86 18.16 -0.39
CA ARG A 273 -21.90 19.17 -0.58
C ARG A 273 -22.80 19.32 0.65
N GLU A 274 -22.74 18.34 1.53
CA GLU A 274 -23.52 18.27 2.76
C GLU A 274 -22.73 17.53 3.85
N ASP A 275 -23.23 17.57 5.06
CA ASP A 275 -22.62 16.97 6.27
C ASP A 275 -23.67 16.36 7.19
N ASP A 276 -24.79 15.93 6.63
CA ASP A 276 -25.97 15.47 7.35
C ASP A 276 -25.69 14.22 8.19
N LEU A 277 -24.81 13.33 7.70
CA LEU A 277 -24.52 12.07 8.38
C LEU A 277 -23.97 12.29 9.79
N ALA A 278 -23.08 13.25 9.96
CA ALA A 278 -22.52 13.62 11.26
C ALA A 278 -23.59 14.07 12.25
N GLY A 279 -24.56 14.86 11.77
CA GLY A 279 -25.72 15.27 12.59
C GLY A 279 -26.61 14.12 13.04
N LEU A 280 -26.69 13.04 12.25
CA LEU A 280 -27.57 11.89 12.53
C LEU A 280 -26.91 10.82 13.41
N VAL A 281 -25.63 10.56 13.24
CA VAL A 281 -24.94 9.45 13.92
C VAL A 281 -23.75 9.88 14.79
N GLY A 282 -23.45 11.18 14.84
CA GLY A 282 -22.33 11.76 15.58
C GLY A 282 -21.00 11.66 14.83
N GLU A 283 -20.04 12.48 15.19
CA GLU A 283 -18.68 12.50 14.66
C GLU A 283 -17.85 11.30 15.13
N PRO A 284 -16.78 10.95 14.40
CA PRO A 284 -15.77 10.01 14.90
C PRO A 284 -15.24 10.44 16.29
N PRO A 285 -14.90 9.51 17.17
CA PRO A 285 -14.29 9.84 18.46
C PRO A 285 -13.01 10.67 18.28
N GLY A 286 -12.99 11.87 18.85
CA GLY A 286 -11.90 12.83 18.68
C GLY A 286 -12.00 13.73 17.44
N GLY A 287 -13.12 13.66 16.71
CA GLY A 287 -13.35 14.40 15.47
C GLY A 287 -12.78 13.70 14.23
N ARG A 288 -13.02 14.28 13.06
CA ARG A 288 -12.49 13.78 11.78
C ARG A 288 -10.99 13.98 11.71
N THR A 289 -10.31 13.01 11.14
CA THR A 289 -8.84 13.00 10.97
C THR A 289 -8.43 13.99 9.88
N SER A 290 -7.56 14.96 10.21
CA SER A 290 -7.02 15.89 9.22
C SER A 290 -6.11 15.18 8.21
N TYR A 291 -5.96 15.77 7.01
CA TYR A 291 -5.13 15.18 5.95
C TYR A 291 -3.66 14.93 6.39
N PRO A 292 -2.95 15.87 7.04
CA PRO A 292 -1.60 15.61 7.53
C PRO A 292 -1.53 14.46 8.53
N GLU A 293 -2.50 14.35 9.44
CA GLU A 293 -2.55 13.25 10.40
C GLU A 293 -2.83 11.91 9.72
N ALA A 294 -3.75 11.87 8.76
CA ALA A 294 -4.03 10.68 7.96
C ALA A 294 -2.77 10.19 7.21
N VAL A 295 -1.99 11.11 6.64
CA VAL A 295 -0.71 10.78 5.99
C VAL A 295 0.30 10.22 7.00
N ARG A 296 0.46 10.83 8.18
CA ARG A 296 1.37 10.30 9.23
C ARG A 296 0.99 8.89 9.63
N ARG A 297 -0.29 8.62 9.87
CA ARG A 297 -0.79 7.28 10.20
C ARG A 297 -0.52 6.29 9.06
N ALA A 298 -0.79 6.68 7.81
CA ALA A 298 -0.53 5.84 6.64
C ALA A 298 0.96 5.53 6.44
N LEU A 299 1.86 6.46 6.77
CA LEU A 299 3.31 6.25 6.71
C LEU A 299 3.83 5.34 7.84
N ALA A 300 3.17 5.34 8.99
CA ALA A 300 3.51 4.52 10.15
C ALA A 300 2.86 3.12 10.12
N ASP A 301 1.81 2.92 9.31
CA ASP A 301 1.07 1.65 9.21
C ASP A 301 1.97 0.54 8.66
N PRO A 302 2.08 -0.63 9.33
CA PRO A 302 2.83 -1.78 8.82
C PRO A 302 2.21 -2.41 7.58
N GLY A 303 0.92 -2.18 7.32
CA GLY A 303 0.15 -2.73 6.22
C GLY A 303 -0.73 -3.92 6.61
N THR A 304 -1.68 -4.25 5.75
CA THR A 304 -2.63 -5.35 5.91
C THR A 304 -2.76 -6.18 4.63
N PRO A 305 -3.25 -7.42 4.70
CA PRO A 305 -3.42 -8.29 3.53
C PRO A 305 -4.33 -7.75 2.42
N GLY A 306 -5.20 -6.78 2.74
CA GLY A 306 -6.08 -6.12 1.76
C GLY A 306 -5.45 -4.94 1.01
N ASP A 307 -4.21 -4.61 1.32
CA ASP A 307 -3.50 -3.50 0.69
C ASP A 307 -3.18 -3.80 -0.78
N LEU A 308 -3.10 -2.74 -1.58
CA LEU A 308 -2.68 -2.85 -2.97
C LEU A 308 -1.30 -3.54 -3.05
N PRO A 309 -1.11 -4.54 -3.90
CA PRO A 309 0.20 -5.15 -4.09
C PRO A 309 1.27 -4.11 -4.40
N GLY A 310 2.41 -4.17 -3.71
CA GLY A 310 3.47 -3.17 -3.84
C GLY A 310 3.22 -1.86 -3.09
N SER A 311 2.14 -1.77 -2.29
CA SER A 311 1.92 -0.67 -1.38
C SER A 311 3.02 -0.59 -0.32
N GLY A 312 3.35 0.60 0.10
CA GLY A 312 4.47 0.85 0.99
C GLY A 312 5.61 1.61 0.29
N PRO A 313 6.63 2.05 0.98
CA PRO A 313 7.75 2.73 0.35
C PRO A 313 8.34 1.84 -0.75
N PRO A 314 8.65 2.41 -1.95
CA PRO A 314 9.19 1.63 -3.06
C PRO A 314 10.44 0.88 -2.59
N GLU A 315 10.42 -0.42 -2.78
CA GLU A 315 11.50 -1.29 -2.34
C GLU A 315 12.10 -2.00 -3.55
N ILE A 316 13.40 -1.81 -3.75
CA ILE A 316 14.13 -2.45 -4.82
C ILE A 316 14.93 -3.59 -4.19
N THR A 317 14.67 -4.82 -4.64
CA THR A 317 15.28 -6.02 -4.06
C THR A 317 16.20 -6.68 -5.07
N GLY A 318 17.44 -6.97 -4.64
CA GLY A 318 18.36 -7.87 -5.30
C GLY A 318 18.52 -9.15 -4.48
N ARG A 319 18.41 -10.33 -5.11
CA ARG A 319 18.52 -11.61 -4.42
C ARG A 319 19.55 -12.50 -5.09
N HIS A 320 20.45 -13.08 -4.28
CA HIS A 320 21.42 -14.09 -4.70
C HIS A 320 21.22 -15.34 -3.86
N VAL A 321 21.09 -16.48 -4.52
CA VAL A 321 20.90 -17.80 -3.88
C VAL A 321 22.01 -18.72 -4.34
N VAL A 322 22.65 -19.42 -3.39
CA VAL A 322 23.73 -20.37 -3.65
C VAL A 322 23.45 -21.64 -2.84
N GLU A 323 23.47 -22.79 -3.50
CA GLU A 323 23.48 -24.09 -2.84
C GLU A 323 24.91 -24.38 -2.33
N VAL A 324 25.02 -24.88 -1.11
CA VAL A 324 26.29 -25.06 -0.40
C VAL A 324 26.43 -26.50 0.05
N ASP A 325 27.50 -27.15 -0.36
CA ASP A 325 27.85 -28.51 0.03
C ASP A 325 28.55 -28.52 1.41
N ALA A 326 27.84 -28.00 2.40
CA ALA A 326 28.26 -27.98 3.80
C ALA A 326 27.03 -27.94 4.73
N PRO A 327 27.15 -28.44 5.97
CA PRO A 327 26.12 -28.30 6.98
C PRO A 327 25.73 -26.83 7.22
N VAL A 328 24.48 -26.59 7.64
CA VAL A 328 23.99 -25.24 7.90
C VAL A 328 24.76 -24.53 9.04
N GLU A 329 25.32 -25.30 9.98
CA GLU A 329 26.14 -24.79 11.07
C GLU A 329 27.43 -24.15 10.57
N ASP A 330 28.10 -24.78 9.59
CA ASP A 330 29.33 -24.28 8.98
C ASP A 330 29.04 -23.03 8.12
N LEU A 331 27.94 -23.06 7.37
CA LEU A 331 27.47 -21.89 6.61
C LEU A 331 27.14 -20.73 7.57
N TRP A 332 26.45 -21.02 8.66
CA TRP A 332 26.12 -20.00 9.66
C TRP A 332 27.37 -19.43 10.33
N ALA A 333 28.37 -20.24 10.63
CA ALA A 333 29.63 -19.78 11.21
C ALA A 333 30.30 -18.72 10.34
N VAL A 334 30.29 -18.91 9.00
CA VAL A 334 30.81 -17.92 8.03
C VAL A 334 29.95 -16.66 8.03
N VAL A 335 28.61 -16.79 7.96
CA VAL A 335 27.69 -15.64 8.00
C VAL A 335 27.84 -14.86 9.30
N ALA A 336 27.92 -15.56 10.43
CA ALA A 336 28.13 -14.92 11.72
C ALA A 336 29.56 -14.38 11.88
N GLY A 337 30.55 -14.83 11.11
CA GLY A 337 31.93 -14.36 11.08
C GLY A 337 32.15 -13.07 10.28
N ILE A 338 31.23 -12.67 9.42
CA ILE A 338 31.42 -11.58 8.45
C ILE A 338 31.72 -10.22 9.12
N GLY A 339 32.57 -9.42 8.48
CA GLY A 339 32.92 -8.06 8.93
C GLY A 339 34.15 -7.97 9.83
N GLY A 340 34.61 -6.76 10.13
CA GLY A 340 35.82 -6.52 10.90
C GLY A 340 37.07 -7.05 10.19
N ASP A 341 37.95 -7.74 10.92
CA ASP A 341 39.22 -8.28 10.41
C ASP A 341 39.02 -9.46 9.43
N GLU A 342 37.96 -10.24 9.59
CA GLU A 342 37.59 -11.34 8.67
C GLU A 342 37.09 -10.82 7.31
N GLY A 343 36.67 -9.56 7.25
CA GLY A 343 36.22 -8.90 6.03
C GLY A 343 34.83 -9.32 5.55
N TRP A 344 34.52 -8.94 4.32
CA TRP A 344 33.20 -9.14 3.70
C TRP A 344 33.19 -10.17 2.57
N HIS A 345 34.22 -10.99 2.48
CA HIS A 345 34.37 -12.04 1.46
C HIS A 345 34.03 -11.53 0.04
N THR A 346 34.65 -10.42 -0.38
CA THR A 346 34.39 -9.78 -1.67
C THR A 346 35.68 -9.39 -2.37
N LEU A 347 35.58 -8.81 -3.56
CA LEU A 347 36.74 -8.41 -4.35
C LEU A 347 37.66 -7.42 -3.58
N PRO A 348 38.99 -7.64 -3.57
CA PRO A 348 39.92 -6.73 -2.93
C PRO A 348 39.79 -5.28 -3.47
N GLY A 349 39.83 -4.30 -2.58
CA GLY A 349 39.81 -2.89 -2.94
C GLY A 349 38.43 -2.26 -3.21
N VAL A 350 37.38 -3.02 -3.46
CA VAL A 350 36.01 -2.48 -3.71
C VAL A 350 35.56 -1.57 -2.56
N TRP A 351 35.78 -2.00 -1.34
CA TRP A 351 35.41 -1.23 -0.16
C TRP A 351 36.30 -0.01 0.08
N ALA A 352 37.55 -0.05 -0.36
CA ALA A 352 38.43 1.12 -0.31
C ALA A 352 37.99 2.24 -1.26
N VAL A 353 37.53 1.91 -2.46
CA VAL A 353 36.92 2.85 -3.39
C VAL A 353 35.64 3.46 -2.80
N ARG A 354 34.78 2.60 -2.26
CA ARG A 354 33.52 3.05 -1.60
C ARG A 354 33.82 3.96 -0.42
N GLN A 355 34.81 3.64 0.40
CA GLN A 355 35.22 4.45 1.56
C GLN A 355 35.66 5.85 1.14
N ARG A 356 36.42 5.98 0.06
CA ARG A 356 36.83 7.30 -0.46
C ARG A 356 35.63 8.12 -0.92
N LEU A 357 34.67 7.49 -1.61
CA LEU A 357 33.46 8.16 -2.06
C LEU A 357 32.57 8.58 -0.86
N ASP A 358 32.42 7.72 0.14
CA ASP A 358 31.63 8.03 1.34
C ASP A 358 32.26 9.16 2.16
N GLY A 359 33.59 9.20 2.25
CA GLY A 359 34.34 10.28 2.89
C GLY A 359 34.15 11.64 2.24
N LEU A 360 34.03 11.70 0.90
CA LEU A 360 33.76 12.93 0.16
C LEU A 360 32.40 13.55 0.45
N ILE A 361 31.40 12.74 0.82
CA ILE A 361 30.03 13.18 1.14
C ILE A 361 29.77 13.27 2.64
N GLY A 362 30.82 13.13 3.48
CA GLY A 362 30.74 13.26 4.94
C GLY A 362 30.00 12.09 5.61
N GLY A 363 30.16 10.89 5.10
CA GLY A 363 29.63 9.65 5.68
C GLY A 363 30.36 9.23 6.96
N VAL A 364 29.81 8.21 7.68
CA VAL A 364 30.31 7.71 8.98
C VAL A 364 31.61 6.90 8.89
N GLY A 365 32.21 6.72 7.70
CA GLY A 365 33.35 5.85 7.50
C GLY A 365 32.94 4.35 7.41
N LEU A 366 33.78 3.56 6.70
CA LEU A 366 33.43 2.16 6.38
C LEU A 366 33.94 1.12 7.38
N ARG A 367 34.77 1.48 8.37
CA ARG A 367 35.33 0.55 9.31
C ARG A 367 35.19 1.04 10.76
N ARG A 368 34.16 0.52 11.44
CA ARG A 368 33.99 0.67 12.90
C ARG A 368 34.37 -0.60 13.65
N GLY A 369 34.78 -1.64 12.90
CA GLY A 369 35.12 -2.94 13.44
C GLY A 369 33.88 -3.81 13.67
N ARG A 370 34.12 -4.98 14.26
CA ARG A 370 33.12 -5.98 14.57
C ARG A 370 32.86 -6.04 16.09
N PRO A 371 31.60 -6.12 16.52
CA PRO A 371 31.26 -6.33 17.94
C PRO A 371 31.65 -7.74 18.38
N ARG A 372 31.92 -7.92 19.67
CA ARG A 372 32.22 -9.26 20.24
C ARG A 372 31.07 -10.24 20.09
N ARG A 373 29.83 -9.73 20.08
CA ARG A 373 28.59 -10.49 19.83
C ARG A 373 27.72 -9.73 18.85
N LEU A 374 27.07 -10.46 17.94
CA LEU A 374 26.05 -9.90 17.07
C LEU A 374 24.75 -9.82 17.88
N GLU A 375 24.33 -8.61 18.20
CA GLU A 375 23.09 -8.33 18.93
C GLU A 375 22.36 -7.17 18.22
N PRO A 376 21.03 -7.13 18.25
CA PRO A 376 20.29 -6.00 17.72
C PRO A 376 20.80 -4.67 18.29
N GLY A 377 21.06 -3.68 17.43
CA GLY A 377 21.65 -2.41 17.80
C GLY A 377 23.18 -2.35 17.74
N ALA A 378 23.90 -3.46 17.59
CA ALA A 378 25.35 -3.48 17.46
C ALA A 378 25.82 -2.90 16.12
N ALA A 379 26.96 -2.20 16.13
CA ALA A 379 27.59 -1.72 14.90
C ALA A 379 28.53 -2.80 14.34
N LEU A 380 28.37 -3.09 13.03
CA LEU A 380 29.21 -4.01 12.27
C LEU A 380 29.72 -3.25 11.05
N ASP A 381 30.93 -2.76 11.08
CA ASP A 381 31.52 -1.85 10.09
C ASP A 381 30.59 -0.65 9.80
N TRP A 382 30.04 -0.52 8.60
CA TRP A 382 29.07 0.53 8.19
C TRP A 382 27.61 0.09 8.29
N TRP A 383 27.37 -1.08 8.92
CA TRP A 383 26.05 -1.63 9.14
C TRP A 383 25.64 -1.55 10.61
N ARG A 384 24.34 -1.52 10.83
CA ARG A 384 23.70 -1.73 12.14
C ARG A 384 22.96 -3.04 12.11
N VAL A 385 23.20 -3.90 13.08
CA VAL A 385 22.44 -5.15 13.25
C VAL A 385 21.01 -4.78 13.63
N GLU A 386 20.02 -5.18 12.84
CA GLU A 386 18.58 -5.03 13.14
C GLU A 386 18.01 -6.30 13.78
N GLU A 387 18.34 -7.48 13.24
CA GLU A 387 17.86 -8.77 13.74
C GLU A 387 18.97 -9.81 13.64
N VAL A 388 18.99 -10.74 14.57
CA VAL A 388 19.81 -11.96 14.55
C VAL A 388 18.96 -13.13 15.01
N GLU A 389 18.84 -14.14 14.16
CA GLU A 389 18.34 -15.47 14.54
C GLU A 389 19.53 -16.44 14.45
N PRO A 390 20.16 -16.79 15.60
CA PRO A 390 21.33 -17.66 15.59
C PRO A 390 21.07 -18.98 14.85
N GLY A 391 21.99 -19.37 14.01
CA GLY A 391 21.86 -20.56 13.15
C GLY A 391 21.04 -20.34 11.87
N ARG A 392 20.40 -19.19 11.68
CA ARG A 392 19.44 -19.00 10.59
C ARG A 392 19.57 -17.69 9.82
N SER A 393 19.52 -16.55 10.49
CA SER A 393 19.48 -15.27 9.75
C SER A 393 20.14 -14.09 10.46
N LEU A 394 20.69 -13.19 9.65
CA LEU A 394 21.25 -11.91 10.07
C LEU A 394 20.68 -10.80 9.18
N LEU A 395 20.06 -9.78 9.79
CA LEU A 395 19.56 -8.59 9.12
C LEU A 395 20.37 -7.37 9.53
N LEU A 396 20.91 -6.68 8.54
CA LEU A 396 21.74 -5.51 8.69
C LEU A 396 21.12 -4.30 8.00
N ARG A 397 21.21 -3.10 8.60
CA ARG A 397 20.83 -1.82 8.02
C ARG A 397 22.08 -0.97 7.78
N ALA A 398 22.22 -0.45 6.56
CA ALA A 398 23.33 0.43 6.23
C ALA A 398 23.20 1.80 6.93
N GLU A 399 24.32 2.31 7.43
CA GLU A 399 24.44 3.64 8.06
C GLU A 399 25.24 4.63 7.23
N THR A 400 25.63 4.28 6.00
CA THR A 400 26.25 5.19 5.04
C THR A 400 25.25 6.23 4.57
N ARG A 401 25.73 7.43 4.23
CA ARG A 401 24.90 8.48 3.64
C ARG A 401 24.51 8.10 2.22
N MET A 402 23.22 7.87 2.00
CA MET A 402 22.63 7.56 0.69
C MET A 402 21.23 8.14 0.60
N PRO A 403 20.72 8.43 -0.58
CA PRO A 403 19.36 8.93 -0.76
C PRO A 403 18.33 7.80 -0.66
N GLY A 404 18.29 7.14 0.51
CA GLY A 404 17.44 6.00 0.80
C GLY A 404 17.92 5.21 2.00
N THR A 405 17.35 4.03 2.20
CA THR A 405 17.75 3.07 3.25
C THR A 405 18.04 1.72 2.63
N ALA A 406 19.21 1.17 2.88
CA ALA A 406 19.58 -0.17 2.43
C ALA A 406 19.58 -1.16 3.61
N ARG A 407 19.08 -2.36 3.35
CA ARG A 407 19.15 -3.51 4.25
C ARG A 407 19.77 -4.70 3.54
N LEU A 408 20.47 -5.51 4.29
CA LEU A 408 21.06 -6.77 3.83
C LEU A 408 20.60 -7.88 4.76
N ARG A 409 19.82 -8.81 4.22
CA ARG A 409 19.45 -10.06 4.93
C ARG A 409 20.27 -11.21 4.37
N MET A 410 20.90 -11.94 5.27
CA MET A 410 21.64 -13.16 4.98
C MET A 410 20.95 -14.31 5.70
N THR A 411 20.60 -15.39 4.99
CA THR A 411 19.94 -16.56 5.58
C THR A 411 20.70 -17.83 5.23
N ALA A 412 20.79 -18.73 6.22
CA ALA A 412 21.31 -20.08 6.08
C ALA A 412 20.17 -21.07 6.35
N GLU A 413 19.86 -21.94 5.41
CA GLU A 413 18.79 -22.92 5.52
C GLU A 413 19.29 -24.31 5.19
N PRO A 414 18.98 -25.36 5.99
CA PRO A 414 19.34 -26.73 5.65
C PRO A 414 18.50 -27.19 4.44
N THR A 415 19.13 -27.88 3.51
CA THR A 415 18.45 -28.47 2.34
C THR A 415 18.51 -29.99 2.31
N GLY A 416 19.40 -30.58 3.11
CA GLY A 416 19.55 -32.02 3.25
C GLY A 416 20.69 -32.38 4.23
N PRO A 417 20.97 -33.67 4.41
CA PRO A 417 22.12 -34.10 5.23
C PRO A 417 23.43 -33.57 4.63
N GLY A 418 24.10 -32.66 5.36
CA GLY A 418 25.39 -32.08 4.92
C GLY A 418 25.30 -31.05 3.80
N THR A 419 24.09 -30.57 3.45
CA THR A 419 23.88 -29.53 2.45
C THR A 419 23.01 -28.39 2.98
N SER A 420 23.30 -27.18 2.53
CA SER A 420 22.56 -25.99 2.95
C SER A 420 22.37 -25.00 1.80
N ARG A 421 21.51 -24.00 2.00
CA ARG A 421 21.27 -22.93 1.06
C ARG A 421 21.59 -21.60 1.71
N TYR A 422 22.44 -20.84 1.03
CA TYR A 422 22.67 -19.45 1.36
C TYR A 422 21.79 -18.55 0.51
N THR A 423 21.04 -17.67 1.17
CA THR A 423 20.29 -16.61 0.48
C THR A 423 20.72 -15.24 0.99
N GLN A 424 21.15 -14.40 0.07
CA GLN A 424 21.51 -13.00 0.35
C GLN A 424 20.51 -12.09 -0.34
N THR A 425 19.80 -11.28 0.45
CA THR A 425 18.80 -10.34 -0.05
C THR A 425 19.20 -8.92 0.31
N VAL A 426 19.45 -8.11 -0.71
CA VAL A 426 19.68 -6.67 -0.54
C VAL A 426 18.38 -5.96 -0.85
N THR A 427 17.93 -5.14 0.08
CA THR A 427 16.72 -4.34 -0.08
C THR A 427 17.10 -2.88 0.02
N PHE A 428 16.70 -2.08 -0.96
CA PHE A 428 16.89 -0.64 -0.97
C PHE A 428 15.58 0.10 -1.07
N ARG A 429 15.32 0.99 -0.12
CA ARG A 429 14.18 1.91 -0.14
C ARG A 429 14.67 3.28 -0.59
N PRO A 430 14.49 3.63 -1.88
CA PRO A 430 14.94 4.92 -2.40
C PRO A 430 14.12 6.07 -1.79
N ARG A 431 14.79 7.18 -1.50
CA ARG A 431 14.12 8.43 -1.14
C ARG A 431 14.02 9.28 -2.39
N GLY A 432 12.83 9.29 -3.00
CA GLY A 432 12.53 10.04 -4.21
C GLY A 432 13.32 9.61 -5.45
N LEU A 433 13.31 10.47 -6.47
CA LEU A 433 14.00 10.23 -7.74
C LEU A 433 15.52 10.09 -7.58
N ALA A 434 16.12 10.91 -6.70
CA ALA A 434 17.55 10.84 -6.43
C ALA A 434 17.96 9.45 -5.92
N GLY A 435 17.15 8.82 -5.07
CA GLY A 435 17.39 7.46 -4.60
C GLY A 435 17.30 6.43 -5.71
N ARG A 436 16.34 6.57 -6.63
CA ARG A 436 16.21 5.67 -7.79
C ARG A 436 17.40 5.80 -8.74
N ILE A 437 17.77 7.02 -9.12
CA ILE A 437 18.95 7.28 -9.96
C ILE A 437 20.20 6.70 -9.31
N TYR A 438 20.39 6.93 -8.02
CA TYR A 438 21.50 6.39 -7.24
C TYR A 438 21.56 4.86 -7.33
N TRP A 439 20.42 4.18 -7.12
CA TRP A 439 20.36 2.72 -7.17
C TRP A 439 20.67 2.17 -8.56
N TYR A 440 19.98 2.68 -9.60
CA TYR A 440 20.15 2.16 -10.97
C TYR A 440 21.53 2.47 -11.53
N ALA A 441 22.14 3.59 -11.18
CA ALA A 441 23.52 3.90 -11.56
C ALA A 441 24.54 2.93 -10.93
N GLN A 442 24.25 2.42 -9.72
CA GLN A 442 25.14 1.49 -9.02
C GLN A 442 24.76 0.01 -9.21
N LYS A 443 23.58 -0.28 -9.77
CA LYS A 443 23.05 -1.64 -9.88
C LYS A 443 24.04 -2.63 -10.51
N PRO A 444 24.75 -2.34 -11.63
CA PRO A 444 25.71 -3.30 -12.21
C PRO A 444 26.85 -3.63 -11.25
N ALA A 445 27.38 -2.64 -10.53
CA ALA A 445 28.44 -2.86 -9.55
C ALA A 445 27.91 -3.62 -8.31
N HIS A 446 26.69 -3.31 -7.84
CA HIS A 446 26.04 -4.02 -6.75
C HIS A 446 25.80 -5.49 -7.08
N ASP A 447 25.23 -5.78 -8.25
CA ASP A 447 24.95 -7.17 -8.69
C ASP A 447 26.26 -7.99 -8.75
N LEU A 448 27.33 -7.39 -9.22
CA LEU A 448 28.65 -8.02 -9.26
C LEU A 448 29.20 -8.28 -7.85
N VAL A 449 29.26 -7.24 -7.01
CA VAL A 449 29.84 -7.32 -5.66
C VAL A 449 29.06 -8.30 -4.79
N PHE A 450 27.73 -8.18 -4.74
CA PHE A 450 26.89 -9.06 -3.92
C PHE A 450 26.84 -10.49 -4.46
N GLY A 451 26.92 -10.67 -5.79
CA GLY A 451 27.03 -11.99 -6.40
C GLY A 451 28.36 -12.68 -6.11
N VAL A 452 29.47 -11.93 -6.05
CA VAL A 452 30.77 -12.44 -5.61
C VAL A 452 30.74 -12.77 -4.13
N THR A 453 30.24 -11.86 -3.27
CA THR A 453 30.11 -12.10 -1.83
C THR A 453 29.32 -13.37 -1.54
N ALA A 454 28.19 -13.60 -2.21
CA ALA A 454 27.38 -14.79 -2.00
C ALA A 454 28.13 -16.08 -2.34
N ARG A 455 28.89 -16.09 -3.44
CA ARG A 455 29.72 -17.25 -3.84
C ARG A 455 30.88 -17.48 -2.89
N MET A 456 31.53 -16.43 -2.43
CA MET A 456 32.66 -16.53 -1.48
C MET A 456 32.22 -17.01 -0.10
N VAL A 457 31.06 -16.58 0.39
CA VAL A 457 30.47 -17.12 1.63
C VAL A 457 30.25 -18.63 1.50
N ALA A 458 29.68 -19.08 0.39
CA ALA A 458 29.48 -20.50 0.13
C ALA A 458 30.83 -21.27 0.03
N TYR A 459 31.82 -20.69 -0.62
CA TYR A 459 33.16 -21.28 -0.77
C TYR A 459 33.85 -21.48 0.59
N HIS A 460 33.83 -20.48 1.46
CA HIS A 460 34.40 -20.59 2.81
C HIS A 460 33.65 -21.57 3.70
N ALA A 461 32.31 -21.65 3.56
CA ALA A 461 31.50 -22.62 4.31
C ALA A 461 31.85 -24.09 3.95
N GLN A 462 32.33 -24.34 2.75
CA GLN A 462 32.78 -25.66 2.31
C GLN A 462 34.20 -26.03 2.81
N GLY A 463 34.82 -25.22 3.67
CA GLY A 463 36.18 -25.45 4.21
C GLY A 463 37.29 -25.33 3.17
N ARG A 464 37.00 -24.73 1.99
CA ARG A 464 38.01 -24.50 0.95
C ARG A 464 38.72 -23.17 1.28
N THR A 465 39.96 -23.24 1.67
CA THR A 465 40.88 -22.07 1.77
C THR A 465 41.58 -21.88 0.44
N GLU A 466 41.76 -20.60 0.01
CA GLU A 466 42.63 -20.27 -1.15
C GLU A 466 44.07 -20.66 -0.89
#